data_3bae20993e20794c5c62e649dc3a3ad7
#
_entry.id   3bae20993e20794c5c62e649dc3a3ad7
#
_cell.length_a   1.000
_cell.length_b   1.000
_cell.length_c   1.000
_cell.angle_alpha   90.00
_cell.angle_beta   90.00
_cell.angle_gamma   90.00
#
_symmetry.space_group_name_H-M   'P 1'
#
loop_
_entity.id
_entity.type
_entity.pdbx_description
1 polymer ?
#
loop_
_entity_poly.entity_id
_entity_poly.type
_entity_poly.pdbx_seq_one_letter_code
_entity_poly.pdbx_strand_id
1 'polypeptide(L)'
;MTSKERVLQRERDRGRLAAQEIQGKSAEMTGTELYAVNDRIPSFKKAVEVMNMLNRKIGFVCVSSAGRVVKLLQNYDSNIYTQEPEELPAQYGFVWSDNPEDALPFISSATSPYMKGNCCIDDDMVYRSKYDNNVHAPSAWPDGWEKV
;
A
#
# COMPACT_ATOMS: atom_id res chain seq x y z
N MET A 1 4.20 31.86 20.83
CA MET A 1 3.49 31.19 19.72
C MET A 1 2.33 32.05 19.28
N THR A 2 2.26 32.38 17.99
CA THR A 2 1.16 33.16 17.40
C THR A 2 -0.08 32.30 17.24
N SER A 3 -1.24 32.95 17.00
CA SER A 3 -2.50 32.24 16.72
C SER A 3 -2.39 31.35 15.48
N LYS A 4 -1.68 31.84 14.43
CA LYS A 4 -1.43 31.10 13.20
C LYS A 4 -0.60 29.84 13.48
N GLU A 5 0.44 29.97 14.28
CA GLU A 5 1.31 28.84 14.66
C GLU A 5 0.54 27.80 15.46
N ARG A 6 -0.38 28.21 16.36
CA ARG A 6 -1.24 27.31 17.13
C ARG A 6 -2.20 26.54 16.23
N VAL A 7 -2.80 27.20 15.23
CA VAL A 7 -3.69 26.55 14.27
C VAL A 7 -2.92 25.51 13.45
N LEU A 8 -1.75 25.87 12.93
CA LEU A 8 -0.91 24.95 12.17
C LEU A 8 -0.46 23.75 13.02
N GLN A 9 -0.15 23.97 14.30
CA GLN A 9 0.22 22.89 15.21
C GLN A 9 -0.93 21.92 15.46
N ARG A 10 -2.16 22.44 15.63
CA ARG A 10 -3.35 21.61 15.78
C ARG A 10 -3.61 20.77 14.55
N GLU A 11 -3.45 21.33 13.36
CA GLU A 11 -3.63 20.60 12.10
C GLU A 11 -2.60 19.49 11.95
N ARG A 12 -1.34 19.73 12.28
CA ARG A 12 -0.26 18.72 12.29
C ARG A 12 -0.57 17.60 13.28
N ASP A 13 -1.03 17.96 14.48
CA ASP A 13 -1.39 17.00 15.53
C ASP A 13 -2.55 16.11 15.10
N ARG A 14 -3.58 16.67 14.45
CA ARG A 14 -4.71 15.90 13.90
C ARG A 14 -4.25 14.93 12.82
N GLY A 15 -3.41 15.39 11.89
CA GLY A 15 -2.86 14.54 10.83
C GLY A 15 -2.04 13.39 11.39
N ARG A 16 -1.20 13.66 12.38
CA ARG A 16 -0.38 12.64 13.05
C ARG A 16 -1.26 11.61 13.78
N LEU A 17 -2.29 12.05 14.49
CA LEU A 17 -3.22 11.19 15.20
C LEU A 17 -4.01 10.31 14.23
N ALA A 18 -4.48 10.88 13.11
CA ALA A 18 -5.18 10.13 12.08
C ALA A 18 -4.28 9.05 11.47
N ALA A 19 -3.01 9.38 11.18
CA ALA A 19 -2.05 8.42 10.66
C ALA A 19 -1.75 7.30 11.66
N GLN A 20 -1.61 7.63 12.95
CA GLN A 20 -1.40 6.63 14.01
C GLN A 20 -2.62 5.72 14.16
N GLU A 21 -3.83 6.26 14.04
CA GLU A 21 -5.06 5.48 14.10
C GLU A 21 -5.13 4.47 12.96
N ILE A 22 -4.79 4.86 11.74
CA ILE A 22 -4.74 3.96 10.59
C ILE A 22 -3.71 2.85 10.83
N GLN A 23 -2.51 3.18 11.31
CA GLN A 23 -1.49 2.16 11.62
C GLN A 23 -2.00 1.15 12.64
N GLY A 24 -2.73 1.60 13.65
CA GLY A 24 -3.29 0.73 14.69
C GLY A 24 -4.43 -0.18 14.20
N LYS A 25 -5.15 0.21 13.16
CA LYS A 25 -6.30 -0.51 12.61
C LYS A 25 -6.00 -1.30 11.33
N SER A 26 -4.85 -1.05 10.71
CA SER A 26 -4.55 -1.54 9.35
C SER A 26 -4.65 -3.05 9.20
N ALA A 27 -4.34 -3.82 10.24
CA ALA A 27 -4.43 -5.28 10.20
C ALA A 27 -5.86 -5.79 10.01
N GLU A 28 -6.86 -5.00 10.43
CA GLU A 28 -8.28 -5.33 10.35
C GLU A 28 -8.98 -4.67 9.16
N MET A 29 -8.28 -3.79 8.43
CA MET A 29 -8.82 -3.08 7.28
C MET A 29 -8.62 -3.88 6.01
N THR A 30 -9.63 -3.84 5.14
CA THR A 30 -9.50 -4.40 3.78
C THR A 30 -8.61 -3.50 2.93
N GLY A 31 -8.10 -4.04 1.83
CA GLY A 31 -7.34 -3.25 0.87
C GLY A 31 -8.13 -2.07 0.34
N THR A 32 -9.40 -2.30 0.01
CA THR A 32 -10.30 -1.24 -0.47
C THR A 32 -10.43 -0.10 0.55
N GLU A 33 -10.58 -0.44 1.83
CA GLU A 33 -10.63 0.54 2.91
C GLU A 33 -9.32 1.32 3.06
N LEU A 34 -8.17 0.64 2.94
CA LEU A 34 -6.86 1.28 3.02
C LEU A 34 -6.64 2.28 1.88
N TYR A 35 -7.00 1.90 0.64
CA TYR A 35 -6.91 2.84 -0.49
C TYR A 35 -7.84 4.04 -0.33
N ALA A 36 -8.99 3.86 0.29
CA ALA A 36 -9.93 4.96 0.54
C ALA A 36 -9.38 6.02 1.49
N VAL A 37 -8.41 5.64 2.34
CA VAL A 37 -7.77 6.55 3.31
C VAL A 37 -6.26 6.70 3.05
N ASN A 38 -5.81 6.45 1.84
CA ASN A 38 -4.38 6.46 1.51
C ASN A 38 -3.70 7.83 1.72
N ASP A 39 -4.46 8.92 1.69
CA ASP A 39 -3.98 10.26 2.03
C ASP A 39 -3.53 10.40 3.49
N ARG A 40 -3.97 9.50 4.36
CA ARG A 40 -3.59 9.43 5.78
C ARG A 40 -2.49 8.40 6.05
N ILE A 41 -2.03 7.72 5.03
CA ILE A 41 -0.94 6.74 5.11
C ILE A 41 0.34 7.43 4.64
N PRO A 42 1.45 7.34 5.41
CA PRO A 42 2.68 8.02 5.02
C PRO A 42 3.24 7.46 3.72
N SER A 43 3.87 8.33 2.93
CA SER A 43 4.61 7.87 1.76
C SER A 43 5.84 7.06 2.21
N PHE A 44 6.22 6.09 1.42
CA PHE A 44 7.43 5.29 1.67
C PHE A 44 8.67 6.18 1.80
N LYS A 45 8.85 7.13 0.89
CA LYS A 45 9.96 8.07 0.89
C LYS A 45 10.09 8.81 2.22
N LYS A 46 8.99 9.34 2.72
CA LYS A 46 8.95 10.07 3.97
C LYS A 46 9.17 9.15 5.17
N ALA A 47 8.58 7.97 5.11
CA ALA A 47 8.69 6.99 6.20
C ALA A 47 10.14 6.57 6.46
N VAL A 48 10.94 6.33 5.40
CA VAL A 48 12.35 5.95 5.55
C VAL A 48 13.24 7.12 5.99
N GLU A 49 12.86 8.35 5.66
CA GLU A 49 13.56 9.53 6.14
C GLU A 49 13.38 9.73 7.65
N VAL A 50 12.20 9.44 8.15
CA VAL A 50 11.86 9.64 9.57
C VAL A 50 12.44 8.54 10.44
N MET A 51 12.41 7.29 9.97
CA MET A 51 12.84 6.14 10.77
C MET A 51 13.27 5.00 9.86
N ASN A 52 14.42 4.39 10.19
CA ASN A 52 14.88 3.19 9.49
C ASN A 52 13.86 2.06 9.65
N MET A 53 13.64 1.29 8.59
CA MET A 53 12.71 0.16 8.61
C MET A 53 13.13 -0.97 9.56
N LEU A 54 14.40 -0.97 10.02
CA LEU A 54 14.83 -1.85 11.12
C LEU A 54 14.05 -1.61 12.40
N ASN A 55 13.60 -0.37 12.63
CA ASN A 55 12.96 0.06 13.86
C ASN A 55 11.45 0.21 13.74
N ARG A 56 10.90 -0.07 12.55
CA ARG A 56 9.45 -0.04 12.33
C ARG A 56 8.82 -1.35 12.80
N LYS A 57 7.59 -1.24 13.26
CA LYS A 57 6.80 -2.39 13.64
C LYS A 57 6.38 -3.19 12.40
N ILE A 58 6.45 -4.51 12.46
CA ILE A 58 5.91 -5.38 11.42
C ILE A 58 4.42 -5.07 11.24
N GLY A 59 3.98 -4.98 9.99
CA GLY A 59 2.63 -4.54 9.65
C GLY A 59 2.52 -3.04 9.38
N PHE A 60 3.61 -2.27 9.56
CA PHE A 60 3.64 -0.86 9.23
C PHE A 60 3.19 -0.65 7.78
N VAL A 61 2.27 0.30 7.58
CA VAL A 61 1.66 0.59 6.27
C VAL A 61 2.24 1.88 5.71
N CYS A 62 2.64 1.86 4.45
CA CYS A 62 3.04 3.07 3.73
C CYS A 62 2.60 2.98 2.27
N VAL A 63 2.73 4.08 1.53
CA VAL A 63 2.38 4.15 0.13
C VAL A 63 3.65 4.33 -0.70
N SER A 64 3.88 3.43 -1.64
CA SER A 64 5.05 3.51 -2.54
C SER A 64 4.94 4.71 -3.48
N SER A 65 6.05 5.06 -4.13
CA SER A 65 6.06 6.15 -5.11
C SER A 65 5.14 5.87 -6.31
N ALA A 66 4.84 4.60 -6.57
CA ALA A 66 3.88 4.20 -7.60
C ALA A 66 2.42 4.24 -7.13
N GLY A 67 2.18 4.61 -5.88
CA GLY A 67 0.83 4.72 -5.32
C GLY A 67 0.28 3.43 -4.70
N ARG A 68 1.10 2.40 -4.53
CA ARG A 68 0.67 1.14 -3.90
C ARG A 68 0.70 1.24 -2.39
N VAL A 69 -0.37 0.80 -1.76
CA VAL A 69 -0.38 0.57 -0.31
C VAL A 69 0.37 -0.73 -0.05
N VAL A 70 1.38 -0.66 0.80
CA VAL A 70 2.24 -1.80 1.14
C VAL A 70 2.35 -1.95 2.66
N LYS A 71 2.60 -3.18 3.11
CA LYS A 71 2.79 -3.51 4.52
C LYS A 71 4.17 -4.12 4.73
N LEU A 72 4.86 -3.68 5.77
CA LEU A 72 6.16 -4.22 6.13
C LEU A 72 6.01 -5.65 6.67
N LEU A 73 6.64 -6.62 6.03
CA LEU A 73 6.64 -8.02 6.44
C LEU A 73 7.87 -8.40 7.26
N GLN A 74 9.02 -7.81 6.93
CA GLN A 74 10.29 -8.07 7.61
C GLN A 74 11.06 -6.76 7.79
N ASN A 75 11.65 -6.60 8.96
CA ASN A 75 12.55 -5.47 9.21
C ASN A 75 13.82 -5.60 8.35
N TYR A 76 14.33 -4.47 7.89
CA TYR A 76 15.54 -4.41 7.08
C TYR A 76 16.18 -3.02 7.21
N ASP A 77 17.46 -2.93 6.89
CA ASP A 77 18.17 -1.65 6.93
C ASP A 77 17.86 -0.84 5.66
N SER A 78 16.98 0.14 5.80
CA SER A 78 16.56 0.99 4.68
C SER A 78 17.59 2.04 4.29
N ASN A 79 18.69 2.18 5.03
CA ASN A 79 19.84 2.99 4.62
C ASN A 79 20.73 2.22 3.64
N ILE A 80 20.71 0.89 3.67
CA ILE A 80 21.47 0.03 2.79
C ILE A 80 20.65 -0.36 1.57
N TYR A 81 19.44 -0.86 1.81
CA TYR A 81 18.49 -1.27 0.75
C TYR A 81 17.53 -0.12 0.52
N THR A 82 17.85 0.70 -0.49
CA THR A 82 17.14 1.96 -0.76
C THR A 82 16.06 1.85 -1.85
N GLN A 83 15.83 0.64 -2.36
CA GLN A 83 14.86 0.39 -3.41
C GLN A 83 13.41 0.63 -2.92
N GLU A 84 12.51 0.89 -3.86
CA GLU A 84 11.08 0.96 -3.60
C GLU A 84 10.54 -0.41 -3.15
N PRO A 85 9.41 -0.42 -2.42
CA PRO A 85 8.81 -1.68 -1.95
C PRO A 85 8.58 -2.73 -3.03
N GLU A 86 8.26 -2.31 -4.26
CA GLU A 86 8.03 -3.22 -5.39
C GLU A 86 9.26 -4.05 -5.73
N GLU A 87 10.45 -3.55 -5.42
CA GLU A 87 11.71 -4.26 -5.64
C GLU A 87 12.18 -5.05 -4.42
N LEU A 88 11.41 -5.03 -3.34
CA LEU A 88 11.71 -5.71 -2.08
C LEU A 88 10.55 -6.65 -1.67
N PRO A 89 10.22 -7.65 -2.50
CA PRO A 89 9.03 -8.49 -2.27
C PRO A 89 9.11 -9.39 -1.04
N ALA A 90 10.31 -9.62 -0.50
CA ALA A 90 10.47 -10.36 0.74
C ALA A 90 10.18 -9.49 1.97
N GLN A 91 10.39 -8.20 1.86
CA GLN A 91 10.23 -7.24 2.96
C GLN A 91 8.85 -6.62 2.99
N TYR A 92 8.14 -6.56 1.86
CA TYR A 92 6.84 -5.91 1.76
C TYR A 92 5.77 -6.82 1.17
N GLY A 93 4.58 -6.78 1.77
CA GLY A 93 3.36 -7.30 1.20
C GLY A 93 2.61 -6.17 0.49
N PHE A 94 1.96 -6.49 -0.64
CA PHE A 94 1.16 -5.54 -1.39
C PHE A 94 -0.31 -5.68 -1.04
N VAL A 95 -1.03 -4.56 -1.10
CA VAL A 95 -2.45 -4.49 -0.78
C VAL A 95 -3.21 -4.13 -2.05
N TRP A 96 -4.30 -4.82 -2.31
CA TRP A 96 -5.12 -4.65 -3.52
C TRP A 96 -6.51 -4.14 -3.15
N SER A 97 -7.13 -3.40 -4.07
CA SER A 97 -8.47 -2.84 -3.88
C SER A 97 -9.47 -3.54 -4.82
N ASP A 98 -10.71 -3.64 -4.37
CA ASP A 98 -11.84 -4.07 -5.18
C ASP A 98 -12.43 -2.92 -6.00
N ASN A 99 -12.00 -1.70 -5.76
CA ASN A 99 -12.44 -0.53 -6.51
C ASN A 99 -11.60 -0.38 -7.78
N PRO A 100 -12.21 -0.44 -8.97
CA PRO A 100 -11.46 -0.29 -10.23
C PRO A 100 -10.70 1.04 -10.34
N GLU A 101 -11.16 2.09 -9.66
CA GLU A 101 -10.48 3.40 -9.67
C GLU A 101 -9.14 3.36 -8.92
N ASP A 102 -8.94 2.40 -8.02
CA ASP A 102 -7.69 2.21 -7.28
C ASP A 102 -6.74 1.25 -8.00
N ALA A 103 -7.12 0.72 -9.16
CA ALA A 103 -6.31 -0.27 -9.86
C ALA A 103 -4.95 0.31 -10.27
N LEU A 104 -3.92 -0.51 -10.10
CA LEU A 104 -2.53 -0.19 -10.43
C LEU A 104 -1.96 -1.31 -11.32
N PRO A 105 -0.86 -1.06 -12.03
CA PRO A 105 -0.26 -2.07 -12.87
C PRO A 105 -0.03 -3.39 -12.14
N PHE A 106 -0.33 -4.49 -12.81
CA PHE A 106 -0.19 -5.83 -12.25
C PHE A 106 1.23 -6.10 -11.77
N ILE A 107 1.33 -6.68 -10.57
CA ILE A 107 2.58 -7.21 -10.01
C ILE A 107 2.34 -8.66 -9.58
N SER A 108 3.20 -9.57 -10.03
CA SER A 108 3.18 -10.94 -9.52
C SER A 108 3.88 -11.01 -8.17
N SER A 109 3.19 -11.51 -7.16
CA SER A 109 3.75 -11.68 -5.82
C SER A 109 3.14 -12.92 -5.17
N ALA A 110 4.00 -13.87 -4.80
CA ALA A 110 3.57 -15.08 -4.11
C ALA A 110 3.02 -14.81 -2.70
N THR A 111 3.52 -13.74 -2.06
CA THR A 111 3.09 -13.36 -0.71
C THR A 111 1.84 -12.48 -0.71
N SER A 112 1.48 -11.91 -1.85
CA SER A 112 0.36 -10.98 -1.98
C SER A 112 -0.40 -11.25 -3.29
N PRO A 113 -0.99 -12.45 -3.45
CA PRO A 113 -1.77 -12.75 -4.65
C PRO A 113 -3.01 -11.87 -4.72
N TYR A 114 -3.53 -11.66 -5.92
CA TYR A 114 -4.82 -11.02 -6.08
C TYR A 114 -5.91 -12.00 -5.64
N MET A 115 -6.79 -11.54 -4.79
CA MET A 115 -7.94 -12.30 -4.35
C MET A 115 -9.14 -11.97 -5.23
N LYS A 116 -10.15 -12.79 -5.22
CA LYS A 116 -11.40 -12.57 -5.98
C LYS A 116 -11.95 -11.17 -5.69
N GLY A 117 -12.17 -10.39 -6.75
CA GLY A 117 -12.65 -9.01 -6.66
C GLY A 117 -11.56 -7.96 -6.79
N ASN A 118 -10.31 -8.30 -6.48
CA ASN A 118 -9.20 -7.34 -6.57
C ASN A 118 -8.94 -6.92 -8.02
N CYS A 119 -8.66 -5.63 -8.20
CA CYS A 119 -8.46 -5.03 -9.51
C CYS A 119 -7.00 -4.72 -9.80
N CYS A 120 -6.63 -4.82 -11.08
CA CYS A 120 -5.32 -4.42 -11.57
C CYS A 120 -5.44 -3.80 -12.95
N ILE A 121 -4.34 -3.17 -13.40
CA ILE A 121 -4.20 -2.69 -14.77
C ILE A 121 -3.23 -3.62 -15.49
N ASP A 122 -3.59 -4.03 -16.70
CA ASP A 122 -2.69 -4.76 -17.58
C ASP A 122 -2.99 -4.32 -19.00
N ASP A 123 -1.94 -3.97 -19.75
CA ASP A 123 -2.06 -3.46 -21.13
C ASP A 123 -3.07 -2.30 -21.22
N ASP A 124 -2.95 -1.34 -20.31
CA ASP A 124 -3.80 -0.13 -20.19
C ASP A 124 -5.28 -0.38 -19.95
N MET A 125 -5.65 -1.60 -19.59
CA MET A 125 -7.02 -1.99 -19.31
C MET A 125 -7.17 -2.43 -17.85
N VAL A 126 -8.35 -2.19 -17.27
CA VAL A 126 -8.65 -2.58 -15.88
C VAL A 126 -9.34 -3.94 -15.86
N TYR A 127 -8.86 -4.81 -14.99
CA TYR A 127 -9.38 -6.16 -14.81
C TYR A 127 -9.67 -6.45 -13.33
N ARG A 128 -10.65 -7.30 -13.10
CA ARG A 128 -11.00 -7.81 -11.76
C ARG A 128 -10.71 -9.30 -11.70
N SER A 129 -10.05 -9.75 -10.64
CA SER A 129 -9.75 -11.16 -10.45
C SER A 129 -11.05 -11.95 -10.21
N LYS A 130 -11.20 -13.07 -10.91
CA LYS A 130 -12.34 -14.01 -10.77
C LYS A 130 -12.09 -15.06 -9.70
N TYR A 131 -10.83 -15.21 -9.27
CA TYR A 131 -10.42 -16.26 -8.34
C TYR A 131 -9.52 -15.72 -7.24
N ASP A 132 -9.51 -16.42 -6.11
CA ASP A 132 -8.56 -16.18 -5.04
C ASP A 132 -7.16 -16.71 -5.43
N ASN A 133 -6.14 -16.19 -4.76
CA ASN A 133 -4.74 -16.62 -4.96
C ASN A 133 -4.26 -16.50 -6.40
N ASN A 134 -4.70 -15.47 -7.10
CA ASN A 134 -4.35 -15.21 -8.49
C ASN A 134 -3.00 -14.50 -8.59
N VAL A 135 -2.01 -15.16 -9.17
CA VAL A 135 -0.65 -14.64 -9.35
C VAL A 135 -0.30 -14.46 -10.84
N HIS A 136 -1.25 -14.69 -11.73
CA HIS A 136 -1.05 -14.60 -13.18
C HIS A 136 -1.68 -13.33 -13.75
N ALA A 137 -0.92 -12.60 -14.58
CA ALA A 137 -1.43 -11.39 -15.22
C ALA A 137 -2.62 -11.71 -16.15
N PRO A 138 -3.53 -10.75 -16.37
CA PRO A 138 -4.64 -10.94 -17.34
C PRO A 138 -4.18 -11.41 -18.72
N SER A 139 -3.08 -10.87 -19.22
CA SER A 139 -2.50 -11.26 -20.52
C SER A 139 -1.97 -12.70 -20.52
N ALA A 140 -1.52 -13.21 -19.36
CA ALA A 140 -0.99 -14.56 -19.22
C ALA A 140 -2.09 -15.58 -18.95
N TRP A 141 -3.17 -15.17 -18.32
CA TRP A 141 -4.30 -16.04 -17.97
C TRP A 141 -5.63 -15.29 -18.06
N PRO A 142 -6.14 -15.07 -19.28
CA PRO A 142 -7.38 -14.30 -19.48
C PRO A 142 -8.60 -14.86 -18.74
N ASP A 143 -8.68 -16.19 -18.59
CA ASP A 143 -9.81 -16.84 -17.92
C ASP A 143 -9.88 -16.55 -16.42
N GLY A 144 -8.78 -16.09 -15.83
CA GLY A 144 -8.72 -15.73 -14.41
C GLY A 144 -9.21 -14.32 -14.12
N TRP A 145 -9.50 -13.54 -15.14
CA TRP A 145 -9.82 -12.13 -15.03
C TRP A 145 -11.06 -11.73 -15.80
N GLU A 146 -11.71 -10.70 -15.30
CA GLU A 146 -12.88 -10.08 -15.93
C GLU A 146 -12.54 -8.63 -16.23
N LYS A 147 -12.73 -8.21 -17.47
CA LYS A 147 -12.52 -6.82 -17.86
C LYS A 147 -13.61 -5.95 -17.24
N VAL A 148 -13.18 -4.84 -16.66
CA VAL A 148 -14.08 -3.88 -16.00
C VAL A 148 -14.38 -2.71 -16.92
#